data_963138dc79b0633fb1cb89380dbdef49
#
_entry.id   963138dc79b0633fb1cb89380dbdef49
#
_cell.length_a   1.000
_cell.length_b   1.000
_cell.length_c   1.000
_cell.angle_alpha   90.00
_cell.angle_beta   90.00
_cell.angle_gamma   90.00
#
_symmetry.space_group_name_H-M   'P 1'
#
loop_
_entity.id
_entity.type
_entity.pdbx_description
1 polymer ?
#
loop_
_entity_poly.entity_id
_entity_poly.type
_entity_poly.pdbx_seq_one_letter_code
_entity_poly.pdbx_strand_id
1 'polypeptide(L)'
;MAYEQTFKNIDNILRTDEGCGSELDYIEQKSWILFLKYLDDLEKTRLMEAMLQDTTYTPIIAQGYRWSDWAMPRSASGEYDIHNALVGDDLIEFVRGKLFPYLKKFSSDSSSGVGIESKIGVIFNAITNKIASGYNLRDILEQVDGLKFQTSEQRHELTFLYESSLNKMGNAGRNGGEYYTPRPLIRKIVEVVNPEIGKTVYDGACGSAGFLCEAYSYMHDKVKKTADEAKLQ
;
A
#
# COMPACT_ATOMS: atom_id res chain seq x y z
N MET A 1 -0.51 20.01 -2.74
CA MET A 1 -1.17 18.75 -2.32
C MET A 1 -0.60 18.36 -0.97
N ALA A 2 -1.44 17.85 -0.04
CA ALA A 2 -1.01 17.62 1.35
C ALA A 2 0.14 16.60 1.47
N TYR A 3 0.15 15.57 0.63
CA TYR A 3 1.13 14.48 0.71
C TYR A 3 2.39 14.68 -0.15
N GLU A 4 2.42 15.67 -1.03
CA GLU A 4 3.56 15.90 -1.93
C GLU A 4 4.86 16.20 -1.15
N GLN A 5 4.76 17.00 -0.09
CA GLN A 5 5.93 17.31 0.75
C GLN A 5 6.43 16.07 1.48
N THR A 6 5.51 15.24 2.01
CA THR A 6 5.87 13.96 2.65
C THR A 6 6.63 13.05 1.70
N PHE A 7 6.17 12.90 0.45
CA PHE A 7 6.87 12.09 -0.56
C PHE A 7 8.26 12.65 -0.88
N LYS A 8 8.41 13.98 -1.01
CA LYS A 8 9.71 14.60 -1.21
C LYS A 8 10.66 14.37 -0.03
N ASN A 9 10.15 14.47 1.20
CA ASN A 9 10.94 14.23 2.40
C ASN A 9 11.45 12.78 2.44
N ILE A 10 10.57 11.81 2.17
CA ILE A 10 10.93 10.39 2.10
C ILE A 10 11.99 10.16 1.03
N ASP A 11 11.83 10.72 -0.18
CA ASP A 11 12.83 10.61 -1.24
C ASP A 11 14.19 11.20 -0.83
N ASN A 12 14.21 12.32 -0.12
CA ASN A 12 15.45 12.91 0.37
C ASN A 12 16.14 12.03 1.41
N ILE A 13 15.39 11.42 2.33
CA ILE A 13 15.93 10.48 3.32
C ILE A 13 16.53 9.25 2.61
N LEU A 14 15.80 8.65 1.67
CA LEU A 14 16.25 7.47 0.94
C LEU A 14 17.50 7.74 0.09
N ARG A 15 17.64 8.95 -0.48
CA ARG A 15 18.84 9.35 -1.24
C ARG A 15 20.09 9.46 -0.40
N THR A 16 19.95 9.71 0.89
CA THR A 16 21.08 9.78 1.83
C THR A 16 21.38 8.46 2.53
N ASP A 17 20.53 7.45 2.32
CA ASP A 17 20.72 6.13 2.93
C ASP A 17 21.68 5.27 2.10
N GLU A 18 22.72 4.73 2.74
CA GLU A 18 23.77 3.95 2.09
C GLU A 18 23.27 2.64 1.46
N GLY A 19 22.12 2.13 1.92
CA GLY A 19 21.50 0.92 1.38
C GLY A 19 20.66 1.13 0.13
N CYS A 20 20.39 2.38 -0.25
CA CYS A 20 19.53 2.76 -1.37
C CYS A 20 20.31 3.52 -2.44
N GLY A 21 20.68 2.85 -3.54
CA GLY A 21 21.56 3.42 -4.58
C GLY A 21 20.86 3.89 -5.86
N SER A 22 19.56 3.66 -6.00
CA SER A 22 18.83 3.93 -7.24
C SER A 22 17.40 4.42 -7.01
N GLU A 23 16.83 5.10 -8.00
CA GLU A 23 15.41 5.51 -7.98
C GLU A 23 14.48 4.29 -7.83
N LEU A 24 14.86 3.13 -8.36
CA LEU A 24 14.11 1.89 -8.18
C LEU A 24 14.10 1.46 -6.71
N ASP A 25 15.24 1.56 -6.02
CA ASP A 25 15.32 1.26 -4.59
C ASP A 25 14.39 2.18 -3.79
N TYR A 26 14.37 3.49 -4.09
CA TYR A 26 13.50 4.43 -3.40
C TYR A 26 12.02 4.07 -3.56
N ILE A 27 11.62 3.69 -4.78
CA ILE A 27 10.24 3.27 -5.05
C ILE A 27 9.91 1.96 -4.33
N GLU A 28 10.79 0.98 -4.39
CA GLU A 28 10.61 -0.31 -3.74
C GLU A 28 10.47 -0.14 -2.21
N GLN A 29 11.33 0.66 -1.59
CA GLN A 29 11.27 0.90 -0.15
C GLN A 29 10.02 1.67 0.26
N LYS A 30 9.64 2.72 -0.46
CA LYS A 30 8.36 3.40 -0.22
C LYS A 30 7.17 2.47 -0.36
N SER A 31 7.18 1.58 -1.35
CA SER A 31 6.05 0.71 -1.67
C SER A 31 5.67 -0.21 -0.53
N TRP A 32 6.63 -0.94 0.03
CA TRP A 32 6.31 -1.87 1.11
C TRP A 32 5.91 -1.15 2.40
N ILE A 33 6.50 0.01 2.70
CA ILE A 33 6.14 0.80 3.89
C ILE A 33 4.71 1.33 3.75
N LEU A 34 4.39 1.98 2.62
CA LEU A 34 3.04 2.49 2.33
C LEU A 34 2.00 1.37 2.31
N PHE A 35 2.35 0.20 1.76
CA PHE A 35 1.47 -0.95 1.74
C PHE A 35 1.11 -1.44 3.15
N LEU A 36 2.08 -1.58 4.05
CA LEU A 36 1.83 -2.02 5.42
C LEU A 36 0.99 -1.01 6.20
N LYS A 37 1.25 0.28 6.03
CA LYS A 37 0.41 1.34 6.62
C LYS A 37 -1.01 1.31 6.08
N TYR A 38 -1.19 1.19 4.76
CA TYR A 38 -2.51 1.07 4.15
C TYR A 38 -3.27 -0.16 4.65
N LEU A 39 -2.59 -1.30 4.76
CA LEU A 39 -3.20 -2.54 5.25
C LEU A 39 -3.67 -2.39 6.70
N ASP A 40 -2.87 -1.79 7.56
CA ASP A 40 -3.24 -1.52 8.96
C ASP A 40 -4.47 -0.61 9.07
N ASP A 41 -4.55 0.45 8.28
CA ASP A 41 -5.70 1.35 8.25
C ASP A 41 -6.97 0.65 7.69
N LEU A 42 -6.81 -0.21 6.69
CA LEU A 42 -7.90 -1.02 6.15
C LEU A 42 -8.42 -2.03 7.18
N GLU A 43 -7.53 -2.71 7.89
CA GLU A 43 -7.91 -3.67 8.94
C GLU A 43 -8.63 -3.01 10.10
N LYS A 44 -8.18 -1.81 10.52
CA LYS A 44 -8.88 -1.00 11.52
C LYS A 44 -10.30 -0.65 11.07
N THR A 45 -10.47 -0.25 9.82
CA THR A 45 -11.80 0.05 9.25
C THR A 45 -12.69 -1.18 9.28
N ARG A 46 -12.19 -2.34 8.83
CA ARG A 46 -12.94 -3.60 8.84
C ARG A 46 -13.31 -4.09 10.25
N LEU A 47 -12.42 -3.88 11.22
CA LEU A 47 -12.72 -4.16 12.62
C LEU A 47 -13.87 -3.29 13.14
N MET A 48 -13.86 -1.99 12.83
CA MET A 48 -14.95 -1.08 13.21
C MET A 48 -16.27 -1.48 12.53
N GLU A 49 -16.24 -1.77 11.23
CA GLU A 49 -17.42 -2.23 10.49
C GLU A 49 -18.00 -3.53 11.09
N ALA A 50 -17.15 -4.49 11.42
CA ALA A 50 -17.57 -5.74 12.05
C ALA A 50 -18.21 -5.51 13.42
N MET A 51 -17.65 -4.62 14.24
CA MET A 51 -18.24 -4.23 15.53
C MET A 51 -19.61 -3.58 15.37
N LEU A 52 -19.78 -2.72 14.37
CA LEU A 52 -21.06 -2.04 14.10
C LEU A 52 -22.14 -3.01 13.58
N GLN A 53 -21.73 -4.09 12.89
CA GLN A 53 -22.62 -5.09 12.32
C GLN A 53 -22.80 -6.32 13.22
N ASP A 54 -22.27 -6.30 14.44
CA ASP A 54 -22.25 -7.43 15.37
C ASP A 54 -21.70 -8.74 14.74
N THR A 55 -20.64 -8.56 13.92
CA THR A 55 -19.91 -9.65 13.26
C THR A 55 -18.48 -9.75 13.75
N THR A 56 -17.78 -10.84 13.44
CA THR A 56 -16.38 -11.03 13.79
C THR A 56 -15.47 -10.79 12.59
N TYR A 57 -14.38 -10.07 12.78
CA TYR A 57 -13.30 -9.91 11.81
C TYR A 57 -11.98 -10.37 12.42
N THR A 58 -11.27 -11.24 11.72
CA THR A 58 -9.92 -11.67 12.12
C THR A 58 -8.90 -10.93 11.28
N PRO A 59 -8.04 -10.08 11.89
CA PRO A 59 -6.99 -9.37 11.17
C PRO A 59 -6.01 -10.33 10.48
N ILE A 60 -5.58 -9.97 9.28
CA ILE A 60 -4.59 -10.70 8.49
C ILE A 60 -3.22 -10.66 9.18
N ILE A 61 -2.85 -9.46 9.69
CA ILE A 61 -1.58 -9.27 10.36
C ILE A 61 -1.75 -9.59 11.86
N ALA A 62 -0.98 -10.57 12.34
CA ALA A 62 -0.99 -10.96 13.75
C ALA A 62 -0.46 -9.84 14.65
N GLN A 63 -0.90 -9.85 15.90
CA GLN A 63 -0.35 -8.97 16.95
C GLN A 63 1.17 -9.13 17.04
N GLY A 64 1.87 -8.01 17.26
CA GLY A 64 3.34 -7.91 17.25
C GLY A 64 3.92 -7.57 15.88
N TYR A 65 3.13 -7.71 14.79
CA TYR A 65 3.54 -7.35 13.42
C TYR A 65 2.69 -6.25 12.79
N ARG A 66 1.63 -5.77 13.46
CA ARG A 66 0.79 -4.67 13.01
C ARG A 66 1.57 -3.36 13.04
N TRP A 67 1.23 -2.43 12.18
CA TRP A 67 1.85 -1.11 12.14
C TRP A 67 1.92 -0.43 13.51
N SER A 68 0.84 -0.52 14.28
CA SER A 68 0.73 0.03 15.63
C SER A 68 1.58 -0.70 16.69
N ASP A 69 2.17 -1.85 16.39
CA ASP A 69 2.96 -2.61 17.36
C ASP A 69 4.46 -2.30 17.22
N TRP A 70 4.96 -2.10 15.99
CA TRP A 70 6.39 -1.94 15.73
C TRP A 70 6.76 -0.62 15.04
N ALA A 71 5.93 -0.17 14.06
CA ALA A 71 6.24 1.04 13.30
C ALA A 71 5.91 2.29 14.12
N MET A 72 4.69 2.37 14.64
CA MET A 72 4.23 3.51 15.45
C MET A 72 3.49 2.99 16.69
N PRO A 73 4.21 2.46 17.69
CA PRO A 73 3.61 1.95 18.91
C PRO A 73 2.81 3.04 19.62
N ARG A 74 1.65 2.65 20.17
CA ARG A 74 0.73 3.55 20.85
C ARG A 74 0.64 3.18 22.31
N SER A 75 0.64 4.20 23.17
CA SER A 75 0.36 4.05 24.59
C SER A 75 -1.12 3.71 24.85
N ALA A 76 -1.46 3.40 26.07
CA ALA A 76 -2.85 3.17 26.47
C ALA A 76 -3.76 4.40 26.24
N SER A 77 -3.19 5.62 26.20
CA SER A 77 -3.90 6.87 25.84
C SER A 77 -4.06 7.07 24.33
N GLY A 78 -3.46 6.18 23.48
CA GLY A 78 -3.50 6.30 22.03
C GLY A 78 -2.42 7.22 21.44
N GLU A 79 -1.57 7.81 22.26
CA GLU A 79 -0.44 8.64 21.83
C GLU A 79 0.76 7.80 21.40
N TYR A 80 1.66 8.37 20.58
CA TYR A 80 2.88 7.70 20.17
C TYR A 80 3.77 7.39 21.39
N ASP A 81 4.11 6.12 21.55
CA ASP A 81 4.94 5.64 22.65
C ASP A 81 6.40 5.58 22.23
N ILE A 82 7.12 6.68 22.39
CA ILE A 82 8.51 6.82 22.03
C ILE A 82 9.43 5.85 22.83
N HIS A 83 9.04 5.42 24.02
CA HIS A 83 9.83 4.55 24.87
C HIS A 83 9.81 3.09 24.39
N ASN A 84 8.72 2.68 23.74
CA ASN A 84 8.57 1.35 23.16
C ASN A 84 8.86 1.33 21.64
N ALA A 85 9.18 2.48 21.03
CA ALA A 85 9.52 2.57 19.64
C ALA A 85 10.91 1.98 19.37
N LEU A 86 10.99 1.04 18.42
CA LEU A 86 12.25 0.52 17.93
C LEU A 86 12.99 1.60 17.13
N VAL A 87 14.30 1.75 17.35
CA VAL A 87 15.14 2.73 16.65
C VAL A 87 16.49 2.10 16.31
N GLY A 88 17.23 2.72 15.37
CA GLY A 88 18.56 2.25 15.02
C GLY A 88 18.61 0.78 14.59
N ASP A 89 19.62 0.05 15.06
CA ASP A 89 19.87 -1.33 14.67
C ASP A 89 18.72 -2.27 15.09
N ASP A 90 18.08 -2.04 16.23
CA ASP A 90 16.95 -2.84 16.71
C ASP A 90 15.78 -2.81 15.73
N LEU A 91 15.50 -1.65 15.12
CA LEU A 91 14.46 -1.51 14.12
C LEU A 91 14.79 -2.27 12.83
N ILE A 92 16.05 -2.17 12.37
CA ILE A 92 16.50 -2.90 11.17
C ILE A 92 16.49 -4.40 11.42
N GLU A 93 16.95 -4.86 12.58
CA GLU A 93 16.93 -6.27 12.96
C GLU A 93 15.50 -6.81 13.01
N PHE A 94 14.58 -6.06 13.61
CA PHE A 94 13.15 -6.44 13.63
C PHE A 94 12.59 -6.58 12.21
N VAL A 95 12.81 -5.59 11.35
CA VAL A 95 12.30 -5.60 9.99
C VAL A 95 12.88 -6.77 9.18
N ARG A 96 14.21 -6.94 9.20
CA ARG A 96 14.89 -8.00 8.43
C ARG A 96 14.73 -9.39 9.02
N GLY A 97 14.81 -9.51 10.35
CA GLY A 97 14.85 -10.79 11.05
C GLY A 97 13.50 -11.33 11.51
N LYS A 98 12.48 -10.47 11.65
CA LYS A 98 11.15 -10.87 12.14
C LYS A 98 10.04 -10.52 11.16
N LEU A 99 9.86 -9.26 10.79
CA LEU A 99 8.73 -8.79 9.98
C LEU A 99 8.72 -9.40 8.57
N PHE A 100 9.81 -9.27 7.82
CA PHE A 100 9.89 -9.82 6.46
C PHE A 100 9.77 -11.35 6.44
N PRO A 101 10.47 -12.11 7.30
CA PRO A 101 10.26 -13.55 7.39
C PRO A 101 8.83 -13.94 7.74
N TYR A 102 8.15 -13.20 8.63
CA TYR A 102 6.74 -13.42 8.95
C TYR A 102 5.84 -13.24 7.72
N LEU A 103 5.99 -12.12 6.99
CA LEU A 103 5.16 -11.83 5.81
C LEU A 103 5.42 -12.82 4.66
N LYS A 104 6.66 -13.28 4.49
CA LYS A 104 7.04 -14.30 3.48
C LYS A 104 6.36 -15.65 3.69
N LYS A 105 6.10 -16.05 4.94
CA LYS A 105 5.42 -17.32 5.26
C LYS A 105 4.01 -17.41 4.69
N PHE A 106 3.34 -16.29 4.47
CA PHE A 106 2.00 -16.28 3.88
C PHE A 106 1.93 -16.92 2.48
N SER A 107 3.05 -17.02 1.74
CA SER A 107 3.08 -17.72 0.46
C SER A 107 3.04 -19.25 0.60
N SER A 108 3.52 -19.79 1.73
CA SER A 108 3.57 -21.23 1.99
C SER A 108 2.34 -21.76 2.73
N ASP A 109 1.69 -20.93 3.54
CA ASP A 109 0.62 -21.37 4.45
C ASP A 109 -0.78 -21.37 3.79
N SER A 110 -0.91 -20.77 2.60
CA SER A 110 -2.20 -20.73 1.89
C SER A 110 -2.43 -21.98 1.06
N SER A 111 -3.15 -22.93 1.63
CA SER A 111 -3.55 -24.19 0.98
C SER A 111 -4.42 -24.02 -0.29
N SER A 112 -4.91 -22.84 -0.60
CA SER A 112 -5.75 -22.54 -1.78
C SER A 112 -5.14 -21.54 -2.79
N GLY A 113 -4.02 -20.89 -2.49
CA GLY A 113 -3.34 -19.97 -3.41
C GLY A 113 -4.10 -18.70 -3.83
N VAL A 114 -5.32 -18.48 -3.34
CA VAL A 114 -6.26 -17.45 -3.84
C VAL A 114 -6.48 -16.31 -2.84
N GLY A 115 -6.07 -16.45 -1.58
CA GLY A 115 -6.29 -15.46 -0.52
C GLY A 115 -5.39 -14.22 -0.63
N ILE A 116 -5.77 -13.14 0.09
CA ILE A 116 -4.96 -11.92 0.18
C ILE A 116 -3.63 -12.19 0.89
N GLU A 117 -3.61 -13.12 1.85
CA GLU A 117 -2.40 -13.56 2.57
C GLU A 117 -1.37 -14.13 1.59
N SER A 118 -1.79 -15.02 0.69
CA SER A 118 -0.90 -15.58 -0.33
C SER A 118 -0.27 -14.50 -1.21
N LYS A 119 -1.05 -13.50 -1.61
CA LYS A 119 -0.56 -12.36 -2.41
C LYS A 119 0.47 -11.52 -1.64
N ILE A 120 0.23 -11.29 -0.33
CA ILE A 120 1.20 -10.61 0.55
C ILE A 120 2.51 -11.41 0.58
N GLY A 121 2.43 -12.72 0.79
CA GLY A 121 3.60 -13.59 0.78
C GLY A 121 4.39 -13.53 -0.52
N VAL A 122 3.71 -13.56 -1.67
CA VAL A 122 4.36 -13.45 -3.00
C VAL A 122 5.07 -12.10 -3.15
N ILE A 123 4.43 -10.99 -2.77
CA ILE A 123 5.02 -9.64 -2.83
C ILE A 123 6.28 -9.58 -1.97
N PHE A 124 6.20 -10.00 -0.69
CA PHE A 124 7.34 -9.91 0.23
C PHE A 124 8.45 -10.92 -0.06
N ASN A 125 8.20 -11.98 -0.83
CA ASN A 125 9.26 -12.83 -1.36
C ASN A 125 10.08 -12.15 -2.47
N ALA A 126 9.46 -11.24 -3.23
CA ALA A 126 10.11 -10.53 -4.32
C ALA A 126 10.92 -9.30 -3.87
N ILE A 127 10.64 -8.77 -2.68
CA ILE A 127 11.27 -7.54 -2.16
C ILE A 127 12.09 -7.79 -0.91
N THR A 128 13.02 -6.86 -0.63
CA THR A 128 13.84 -6.87 0.60
C THR A 128 13.96 -5.46 1.16
N ASN A 129 14.17 -5.36 2.48
CA ASN A 129 14.54 -4.07 3.06
C ASN A 129 15.99 -3.73 2.69
N LYS A 130 16.18 -2.67 1.90
CA LYS A 130 17.47 -2.11 1.52
C LYS A 130 17.94 -1.00 2.45
N ILE A 131 17.02 -0.33 3.16
CA ILE A 131 17.37 0.76 4.09
C ILE A 131 18.38 0.23 5.10
N ALA A 132 19.54 0.88 5.17
CA ALA A 132 20.64 0.50 6.05
C ALA A 132 20.53 1.17 7.43
N SER A 133 20.15 2.44 7.48
CA SER A 133 20.01 3.20 8.71
C SER A 133 18.63 3.03 9.35
N GLY A 134 18.60 2.52 10.57
CA GLY A 134 17.35 2.42 11.33
C GLY A 134 16.81 3.79 11.77
N TYR A 135 17.66 4.80 11.85
CA TYR A 135 17.21 6.19 12.08
C TYR A 135 16.49 6.73 10.84
N ASN A 136 17.05 6.54 9.64
CA ASN A 136 16.38 6.90 8.38
C ASN A 136 15.06 6.16 8.24
N LEU A 137 15.01 4.86 8.56
CA LEU A 137 13.77 4.09 8.54
C LEU A 137 12.75 4.67 9.53
N ARG A 138 13.16 5.03 10.75
CA ARG A 138 12.29 5.65 11.76
C ARG A 138 11.67 6.94 11.22
N ASP A 139 12.49 7.83 10.67
CA ASP A 139 12.02 9.10 10.10
C ASP A 139 11.01 8.87 8.96
N ILE A 140 11.24 7.87 8.11
CA ILE A 140 10.30 7.50 7.04
C ILE A 140 8.98 6.98 7.63
N LEU A 141 9.02 6.11 8.65
CA LEU A 141 7.82 5.57 9.30
C LEU A 141 6.97 6.69 9.91
N GLU A 142 7.60 7.67 10.55
CA GLU A 142 6.90 8.85 11.10
C GLU A 142 6.24 9.69 10.02
N GLN A 143 6.94 9.92 8.89
CA GLN A 143 6.37 10.62 7.73
C GLN A 143 5.16 9.87 7.16
N VAL A 144 5.25 8.55 7.05
CA VAL A 144 4.18 7.71 6.50
C VAL A 144 3.00 7.59 7.45
N ASP A 145 3.22 7.55 8.77
CA ASP A 145 2.13 7.47 9.75
C ASP A 145 1.19 8.67 9.68
N GLY A 146 1.70 9.84 9.32
CA GLY A 146 0.90 11.04 9.09
C GLY A 146 -0.04 10.97 7.89
N LEU A 147 0.16 10.02 6.97
CA LEU A 147 -0.71 9.82 5.82
C LEU A 147 -2.01 9.11 6.22
N LYS A 148 -3.12 9.54 5.63
CA LYS A 148 -4.44 8.94 5.85
C LYS A 148 -4.96 8.35 4.54
N PHE A 149 -5.57 7.16 4.61
CA PHE A 149 -6.09 6.42 3.45
C PHE A 149 -7.60 6.14 3.58
N GLN A 150 -8.30 6.94 4.35
CA GLN A 150 -9.70 6.71 4.73
C GLN A 150 -10.66 7.13 3.62
N THR A 151 -10.41 8.27 2.96
CA THR A 151 -11.30 8.78 1.92
C THR A 151 -10.84 8.41 0.50
N SER A 152 -11.75 8.47 -0.46
CA SER A 152 -11.44 8.24 -1.87
C SER A 152 -10.42 9.26 -2.39
N GLU A 153 -10.58 10.53 -2.00
CA GLU A 153 -9.70 11.63 -2.40
C GLU A 153 -8.26 11.40 -1.91
N GLN A 154 -8.10 10.97 -0.65
CA GLN A 154 -6.79 10.67 -0.05
C GLN A 154 -6.10 9.52 -0.81
N ARG A 155 -6.85 8.46 -1.13
CA ARG A 155 -6.33 7.34 -1.92
C ARG A 155 -5.96 7.77 -3.34
N HIS A 156 -6.75 8.65 -3.97
CA HIS A 156 -6.43 9.20 -5.29
C HIS A 156 -5.18 10.08 -5.27
N GLU A 157 -5.01 10.94 -4.27
CA GLU A 157 -3.81 11.77 -4.13
C GLU A 157 -2.55 10.89 -3.97
N LEU A 158 -2.61 9.86 -3.11
CA LEU A 158 -1.52 8.90 -2.94
C LEU A 158 -1.17 8.20 -4.25
N THR A 159 -2.19 7.68 -4.95
CA THR A 159 -2.00 7.00 -6.24
C THR A 159 -1.32 7.92 -7.23
N PHE A 160 -1.79 9.17 -7.36
CA PHE A 160 -1.20 10.16 -8.27
C PHE A 160 0.27 10.45 -7.95
N LEU A 161 0.62 10.63 -6.67
CA LEU A 161 2.00 10.89 -6.25
C LEU A 161 2.92 9.69 -6.48
N TYR A 162 2.41 8.49 -6.21
CA TYR A 162 3.15 7.25 -6.47
C TYR A 162 3.41 7.06 -7.96
N GLU A 163 2.40 7.25 -8.81
CA GLU A 163 2.50 7.19 -10.27
C GLU A 163 3.44 8.29 -10.81
N SER A 164 3.40 9.49 -10.24
CA SER A 164 4.36 10.57 -10.59
C SER A 164 5.81 10.17 -10.28
N SER A 165 6.04 9.42 -9.21
CA SER A 165 7.36 8.89 -8.88
C SER A 165 7.84 7.85 -9.89
N LEU A 166 6.94 6.94 -10.31
CA LEU A 166 7.23 5.96 -11.37
C LEU A 166 7.56 6.63 -12.71
N ASN A 167 6.80 7.65 -13.10
CA ASN A 167 7.03 8.40 -14.34
C ASN A 167 8.38 9.13 -14.35
N LYS A 168 8.82 9.67 -13.21
CA LYS A 168 10.15 10.29 -13.08
C LYS A 168 11.26 9.28 -13.32
N MET A 169 11.11 8.06 -12.79
CA MET A 169 12.06 6.98 -13.01
C MET A 169 12.14 6.57 -14.49
N GLY A 170 11.01 6.43 -15.18
CA GLY A 170 10.97 6.11 -16.61
C GLY A 170 11.64 7.16 -17.49
N ASN A 171 11.62 8.43 -17.10
CA ASN A 171 12.27 9.54 -17.83
C ASN A 171 13.75 9.72 -17.47
N ALA A 172 14.24 9.15 -16.37
CA ALA A 172 15.63 9.34 -15.90
C ALA A 172 16.69 8.48 -16.62
N GLY A 173 16.30 7.67 -17.59
CA GLY A 173 17.21 7.06 -18.56
C GLY A 173 17.52 5.58 -18.39
N ARG A 174 17.78 4.92 -19.50
CA ARG A 174 18.34 3.59 -19.80
C ARG A 174 17.51 2.32 -19.52
N ASN A 175 16.53 2.34 -18.64
CA ASN A 175 15.52 1.28 -18.54
C ASN A 175 14.17 1.79 -19.07
N GLY A 176 14.22 2.69 -20.04
CA GLY A 176 13.07 3.27 -20.69
C GLY A 176 12.25 2.20 -21.41
N GLY A 177 11.09 1.93 -20.88
CA GLY A 177 10.17 1.00 -21.52
C GLY A 177 8.86 0.85 -20.80
N GLU A 178 8.77 1.24 -19.57
CA GLU A 178 7.50 1.21 -18.85
C GLU A 178 6.72 2.50 -19.14
N TYR A 179 5.99 2.50 -20.25
CA TYR A 179 5.03 3.55 -20.55
C TYR A 179 3.84 3.40 -19.61
N TYR A 180 3.74 4.33 -18.68
CA TYR A 180 2.59 4.39 -17.78
C TYR A 180 1.41 5.08 -18.51
N THR A 181 0.30 4.37 -18.64
CA THR A 181 -0.92 4.94 -19.26
C THR A 181 -1.60 5.90 -18.27
N PRO A 182 -1.81 7.18 -18.64
CA PRO A 182 -2.44 8.14 -17.73
C PRO A 182 -3.85 7.72 -17.28
N ARG A 183 -4.13 7.80 -15.98
CA ARG A 183 -5.43 7.42 -15.41
C ARG A 183 -6.65 8.07 -16.08
N PRO A 184 -6.63 9.37 -16.44
CA PRO A 184 -7.75 9.96 -17.16
C PRO A 184 -8.07 9.27 -18.49
N LEU A 185 -7.03 8.82 -19.20
CA LEU A 185 -7.20 8.06 -20.45
C LEU A 185 -7.76 6.68 -20.18
N ILE A 186 -7.25 5.96 -19.19
CA ILE A 186 -7.78 4.65 -18.78
C ILE A 186 -9.28 4.76 -18.46
N ARG A 187 -9.69 5.75 -17.65
CA ARG A 187 -11.08 6.00 -17.31
C ARG A 187 -11.96 6.18 -18.53
N LYS A 188 -11.53 7.03 -19.47
CA LYS A 188 -12.28 7.26 -20.69
C LYS A 188 -12.42 6.02 -21.56
N ILE A 189 -11.37 5.20 -21.65
CA ILE A 189 -11.44 3.93 -22.36
C ILE A 189 -12.42 2.96 -21.66
N VAL A 190 -12.34 2.83 -20.33
CA VAL A 190 -13.27 1.98 -19.56
C VAL A 190 -14.72 2.46 -19.68
N GLU A 191 -14.96 3.78 -19.63
CA GLU A 191 -16.30 4.36 -19.85
C GLU A 191 -16.84 4.00 -21.23
N VAL A 192 -16.03 4.06 -22.30
CA VAL A 192 -16.43 3.74 -23.67
C VAL A 192 -16.68 2.24 -23.82
N VAL A 193 -15.80 1.39 -23.27
CA VAL A 193 -15.95 -0.09 -23.31
C VAL A 193 -17.15 -0.53 -22.47
N ASN A 194 -17.48 0.20 -21.42
CA ASN A 194 -18.65 0.01 -20.57
C ASN A 194 -18.78 -1.44 -20.05
N PRO A 195 -17.76 -1.98 -19.34
CA PRO A 195 -17.80 -3.36 -18.86
C PRO A 195 -19.03 -3.61 -17.96
N GLU A 196 -19.63 -4.78 -18.14
CA GLU A 196 -20.82 -5.21 -17.39
C GLU A 196 -20.44 -6.11 -16.21
N ILE A 197 -21.22 -6.04 -15.13
CA ILE A 197 -21.09 -6.90 -13.97
C ILE A 197 -21.29 -8.36 -14.37
N GLY A 198 -20.44 -9.24 -13.88
CA GLY A 198 -20.46 -10.67 -14.22
C GLY A 198 -19.72 -11.02 -15.50
N LYS A 199 -19.18 -10.05 -16.22
CA LYS A 199 -18.29 -10.28 -17.37
C LYS A 199 -16.83 -10.36 -16.92
N THR A 200 -16.03 -11.11 -17.68
CA THR A 200 -14.58 -11.22 -17.45
C THR A 200 -13.86 -10.07 -18.16
N VAL A 201 -12.95 -9.42 -17.45
CA VAL A 201 -12.02 -8.43 -18.01
C VAL A 201 -10.65 -9.05 -18.11
N TYR A 202 -10.04 -9.01 -19.29
CA TYR A 202 -8.71 -9.52 -19.56
C TYR A 202 -7.80 -8.40 -20.04
N ASP A 203 -6.62 -8.32 -19.45
CA ASP A 203 -5.54 -7.40 -19.85
C ASP A 203 -4.26 -8.19 -20.00
N GLY A 204 -3.87 -8.47 -21.26
CA GLY A 204 -2.69 -9.30 -21.62
C GLY A 204 -1.36 -8.59 -21.38
N ALA A 205 -1.34 -7.30 -21.10
CA ALA A 205 -0.15 -6.48 -20.83
C ALA A 205 -0.38 -5.58 -19.60
N CYS A 206 -0.91 -6.15 -18.53
CA CYS A 206 -1.52 -5.43 -17.42
C CYS A 206 -0.58 -4.47 -16.67
N GLY A 207 0.73 -4.64 -16.74
CA GLY A 207 1.67 -3.81 -15.99
C GLY A 207 1.27 -3.70 -14.51
N SER A 208 1.00 -2.48 -14.03
CA SER A 208 0.48 -2.20 -12.68
C SER A 208 -1.02 -2.47 -12.53
N ALA A 209 -1.66 -3.17 -13.45
CA ALA A 209 -3.08 -3.49 -13.47
C ALA A 209 -4.02 -2.24 -13.54
N GLY A 210 -3.58 -1.16 -14.14
CA GLY A 210 -4.32 0.10 -14.20
C GLY A 210 -5.71 -0.03 -14.82
N PHE A 211 -5.83 -0.72 -15.95
CA PHE A 211 -7.12 -1.00 -16.62
C PHE A 211 -8.01 -1.91 -15.77
N LEU A 212 -7.45 -2.97 -15.18
CA LEU A 212 -8.22 -3.91 -14.35
C LEU A 212 -8.78 -3.23 -13.09
N CYS A 213 -7.96 -2.41 -12.42
CA CYS A 213 -8.39 -1.65 -11.26
C CYS A 213 -9.50 -0.65 -11.61
N GLU A 214 -9.35 0.09 -12.71
CA GLU A 214 -10.35 1.08 -13.13
C GLU A 214 -11.65 0.42 -13.60
N ALA A 215 -11.57 -0.71 -14.33
CA ALA A 215 -12.74 -1.50 -14.72
C ALA A 215 -13.50 -2.04 -13.50
N TYR A 216 -12.77 -2.54 -12.50
CA TYR A 216 -13.36 -2.96 -11.23
C TYR A 216 -14.08 -1.79 -10.53
N SER A 217 -13.42 -0.65 -10.37
CA SER A 217 -14.00 0.53 -9.73
C SER A 217 -15.26 1.00 -10.48
N TYR A 218 -15.21 1.05 -11.81
CA TYR A 218 -16.33 1.43 -12.65
C TYR A 218 -17.55 0.52 -12.47
N MET A 219 -17.34 -0.82 -12.48
CA MET A 219 -18.41 -1.78 -12.24
C MET A 219 -18.95 -1.71 -10.81
N HIS A 220 -18.08 -1.56 -9.82
CA HIS A 220 -18.45 -1.43 -8.41
C HIS A 220 -19.34 -0.19 -8.16
N ASP A 221 -18.97 0.95 -8.75
CA ASP A 221 -19.73 2.19 -8.61
C ASP A 221 -21.13 2.10 -9.25
N LYS A 222 -21.27 1.32 -10.32
CA LYS A 222 -22.58 1.01 -10.90
C LYS A 222 -23.48 0.24 -9.94
N VAL A 223 -22.94 -0.81 -9.27
CA VAL A 223 -23.70 -1.57 -8.26
C VAL A 223 -24.17 -0.65 -7.14
N LYS A 224 -23.28 0.19 -6.64
CA LYS A 224 -23.57 1.09 -5.54
C LYS A 224 -24.69 2.07 -5.88
N LYS A 225 -24.64 2.69 -7.07
CA LYS A 225 -25.70 3.58 -7.57
C LYS A 225 -27.04 2.86 -7.68
N THR A 226 -27.07 1.68 -8.29
CA THR A 226 -28.30 0.90 -8.45
C THR A 226 -28.89 0.47 -7.10
N ALA A 227 -28.04 0.09 -6.12
CA ALA A 227 -28.50 -0.24 -4.77
C ALA A 227 -29.04 0.97 -4.01
N ASP A 228 -28.44 2.15 -4.19
CA ASP A 228 -28.92 3.40 -3.58
C ASP A 228 -30.23 3.87 -4.23
N GLU A 229 -30.40 3.75 -5.54
CA GLU A 229 -31.66 4.02 -6.25
C GLU A 229 -32.79 3.09 -5.81
N ALA A 230 -32.49 1.80 -5.58
CA ALA A 230 -33.48 0.83 -5.09
C ALA A 230 -33.91 1.07 -3.62
N LYS A 231 -33.11 1.78 -2.82
CA LYS A 231 -33.50 2.19 -1.46
C LYS A 231 -34.35 3.47 -1.42
N LEU A 232 -34.40 4.24 -2.50
CA LEU A 232 -35.17 5.47 -2.61
C LEU A 232 -36.56 5.24 -3.22
N GLN A 233 -36.85 4.03 -3.72
CA GLN A 233 -38.17 3.57 -4.17
C GLN A 233 -38.88 2.75 -3.08
#